data_5b9a2678f06c9d06c64af4f71200f578
#
_entry.id   5b9a2678f06c9d06c64af4f71200f578
#
_cell.length_a   1.000
_cell.length_b   1.000
_cell.length_c   1.000
_cell.angle_alpha   90.00
_cell.angle_beta   90.00
_cell.angle_gamma   90.00
#
_symmetry.space_group_name_H-M   'P 1'
#
loop_
_entity.id
_entity.type
_entity.pdbx_description
1 polymer ?
#
loop_
_entity_poly.entity_id
_entity_poly.type
_entity_poly.pdbx_seq_one_letter_code
_entity_poly.pdbx_strand_id
1 'polypeptide(L)'
;MRTVFLILAAAILLSGCVMATSFAGAQIRGRQGTRVANDFPGADLGAKINAADRDLGTSPGEILVKGGGTISTQVILSPGHTLRFSPGTYRLGTALLWEGAFLLKSGAGVIGSGWDTIIVEPAKTGWTVFQSFNDIRLQPAHSGTDSDIHISNLQVKGANPGVDGGVRQTVSLGNCHRCRVENLWLNGTGVIGVQAGGSPFGGNYAQDVTIRRNLFTRVATQAVAVVNGRDVKIDGNTFKDSGRCCLQGMTAIDLEPNDPSDIIRNIEITNNTIDSTNSNFIHGNGILVQNGVRTRGFGPVLVKDNTVIGGTLIPNSAGNVANGIYITAFTQDVKVINNTISRVAHSGIRLENTTRNYISGNKLISTGTGGILSFEITNTTDSQIFNNVVIVDPNSPLGNEVIQEAGTSARNSYKGNTGSKGSLAPNIIRP
;
A
#
# COMPACT_ATOMS: atom_id res chain seq x y z
N MET A 1 67.20 5.97 37.85
CA MET A 1 66.68 4.73 37.24
C MET A 1 65.58 5.12 36.27
N ARG A 2 65.86 5.02 34.98
CA ARG A 2 64.99 5.37 33.88
C ARG A 2 64.39 4.08 33.40
N THR A 3 63.03 3.98 33.42
CA THR A 3 62.30 2.86 32.84
C THR A 3 61.65 3.35 31.54
N VAL A 4 62.09 2.79 30.45
CA VAL A 4 61.62 3.02 29.09
C VAL A 4 60.37 2.17 28.85
N PHE A 5 59.26 2.80 28.50
CA PHE A 5 58.10 2.09 28.01
C PHE A 5 58.15 2.00 26.48
N LEU A 6 58.25 0.78 25.98
CA LEU A 6 58.09 0.44 24.57
C LEU A 6 56.58 0.40 24.24
N ILE A 7 56.18 1.24 23.32
CA ILE A 7 54.80 1.17 22.73
C ILE A 7 54.90 0.30 21.49
N LEU A 8 54.27 -0.87 21.56
CA LEU A 8 54.12 -1.76 20.42
C LEU A 8 52.85 -1.34 19.65
N ALA A 9 53.03 -0.75 18.48
CA ALA A 9 51.92 -0.44 17.57
C ALA A 9 51.56 -1.72 16.78
N ALA A 10 50.42 -2.31 17.11
CA ALA A 10 49.84 -3.39 16.30
C ALA A 10 49.04 -2.79 15.16
N ALA A 11 49.57 -2.90 13.95
CA ALA A 11 48.86 -2.57 12.72
C ALA A 11 47.82 -3.68 12.44
N ILE A 12 46.55 -3.39 12.66
CA ILE A 12 45.46 -4.25 12.23
C ILE A 12 45.17 -3.95 10.74
N LEU A 13 45.69 -4.82 9.89
CA LEU A 13 45.28 -4.90 8.50
C LEU A 13 43.84 -5.42 8.45
N LEU A 14 42.86 -4.53 8.33
CA LEU A 14 41.48 -4.89 7.92
C LEU A 14 41.53 -5.20 6.42
N SER A 15 41.71 -6.47 6.08
CA SER A 15 41.37 -7.00 4.76
C SER A 15 39.85 -6.95 4.59
N GLY A 16 39.39 -5.87 3.96
CA GLY A 16 38.00 -5.76 3.51
C GLY A 16 37.71 -6.84 2.46
N CYS A 17 37.11 -7.93 2.90
CA CYS A 17 36.51 -8.89 2.00
C CYS A 17 35.26 -8.23 1.40
N VAL A 18 35.43 -7.58 0.26
CA VAL A 18 34.32 -7.18 -0.60
C VAL A 18 33.69 -8.48 -1.11
N MET A 19 32.69 -8.96 -0.41
CA MET A 19 31.77 -9.95 -0.96
C MET A 19 31.04 -9.27 -2.13
N ALA A 20 31.61 -9.38 -3.31
CA ALA A 20 30.89 -9.24 -4.55
C ALA A 20 29.82 -10.36 -4.54
N THR A 21 28.63 -10.06 -4.06
CA THR A 21 27.47 -10.88 -4.33
C THR A 21 27.28 -10.81 -5.84
N SER A 22 27.90 -11.78 -6.52
CA SER A 22 27.53 -12.12 -7.88
C SER A 22 26.03 -12.45 -7.84
N PHE A 23 25.19 -11.50 -8.25
CA PHE A 23 23.85 -11.83 -8.72
C PHE A 23 24.07 -12.87 -9.83
N ALA A 24 23.97 -14.15 -9.42
CA ALA A 24 23.93 -15.24 -10.36
C ALA A 24 22.82 -14.88 -11.34
N GLY A 25 23.23 -14.65 -12.58
CA GLY A 25 22.35 -14.22 -13.63
C GLY A 25 21.17 -15.17 -13.73
N ALA A 26 19.97 -14.64 -13.51
CA ALA A 26 18.83 -15.16 -14.21
C ALA A 26 19.28 -15.19 -15.68
N GLN A 27 19.45 -16.37 -16.25
CA GLN A 27 19.73 -16.52 -17.67
C GLN A 27 18.71 -15.68 -18.41
N ILE A 28 19.14 -14.55 -18.93
CA ILE A 28 18.39 -13.80 -19.92
C ILE A 28 18.31 -14.77 -21.11
N ARG A 29 17.25 -15.57 -21.14
CA ARG A 29 16.86 -16.30 -22.34
C ARG A 29 16.86 -15.25 -23.44
N GLY A 30 17.64 -15.49 -24.48
CA GLY A 30 18.02 -14.50 -25.48
C GLY A 30 16.86 -13.59 -25.84
N ARG A 31 17.10 -12.29 -25.85
CA ARG A 31 16.14 -11.24 -26.22
C ARG A 31 15.61 -11.55 -27.61
N GLN A 32 14.52 -12.29 -27.70
CA GLN A 32 13.83 -12.54 -28.96
C GLN A 32 13.03 -11.30 -29.34
N GLY A 33 13.70 -10.31 -29.87
CA GLY A 33 13.10 -9.14 -30.46
C GLY A 33 12.95 -7.95 -29.52
N THR A 34 13.63 -6.86 -29.86
CA THR A 34 13.39 -5.52 -29.32
C THR A 34 12.80 -4.67 -30.43
N ARG A 35 11.77 -3.87 -30.10
CA ARG A 35 11.17 -2.88 -31.00
C ARG A 35 11.29 -1.50 -30.38
N VAL A 36 11.51 -0.50 -31.17
CA VAL A 36 11.44 0.93 -30.73
C VAL A 36 10.09 1.47 -31.21
N ALA A 37 9.17 1.72 -30.28
CA ALA A 37 7.82 2.14 -30.62
C ALA A 37 7.80 3.43 -31.48
N ASN A 38 8.75 4.32 -31.24
CA ASN A 38 8.86 5.59 -31.98
C ASN A 38 9.06 5.40 -33.49
N ASP A 39 9.58 4.25 -33.92
CA ASP A 39 9.86 3.94 -35.33
C ASP A 39 8.62 3.39 -36.07
N PHE A 40 7.54 3.10 -35.33
CA PHE A 40 6.32 2.57 -35.90
C PHE A 40 5.31 3.66 -36.25
N PRO A 41 4.42 3.41 -37.23
CA PRO A 41 3.35 4.34 -37.57
C PRO A 41 2.31 4.42 -36.46
N GLY A 42 1.73 5.60 -36.26
CA GLY A 42 0.66 5.83 -35.31
C GLY A 42 0.40 7.31 -35.06
N ALA A 43 -0.85 7.66 -34.78
CA ALA A 43 -1.24 9.04 -34.52
C ALA A 43 -0.67 9.60 -33.20
N ASP A 44 -0.39 8.71 -32.24
CA ASP A 44 0.20 9.01 -30.95
C ASP A 44 1.09 7.85 -30.46
N LEU A 45 1.73 8.02 -29.30
CA LEU A 45 2.60 6.97 -28.78
C LEU A 45 1.85 5.67 -28.46
N GLY A 46 0.58 5.72 -28.04
CA GLY A 46 -0.21 4.52 -27.75
C GLY A 46 -0.42 3.70 -29.03
N ALA A 47 -0.79 4.35 -30.13
CA ALA A 47 -0.92 3.69 -31.43
C ALA A 47 0.39 3.08 -31.91
N LYS A 48 1.51 3.78 -31.71
CA LYS A 48 2.86 3.31 -32.05
C LYS A 48 3.28 2.10 -31.19
N ILE A 49 3.02 2.13 -29.91
CA ILE A 49 3.27 1.00 -28.98
C ILE A 49 2.48 -0.21 -29.44
N ASN A 50 1.18 -0.06 -29.75
CA ASN A 50 0.35 -1.16 -30.22
C ASN A 50 0.83 -1.70 -31.58
N ALA A 51 1.39 -0.87 -32.44
CA ALA A 51 1.97 -1.32 -33.71
C ALA A 51 3.25 -2.14 -33.47
N ALA A 52 4.11 -1.71 -32.55
CA ALA A 52 5.30 -2.43 -32.15
C ALA A 52 4.96 -3.76 -31.45
N ASP A 53 3.91 -3.78 -30.62
CA ASP A 53 3.40 -4.96 -29.94
C ASP A 53 2.93 -6.02 -30.95
N ARG A 54 2.17 -5.61 -31.96
CA ARG A 54 1.74 -6.51 -33.05
C ARG A 54 2.90 -7.04 -33.87
N ASP A 55 3.93 -6.25 -34.12
CA ASP A 55 5.11 -6.67 -34.86
C ASP A 55 5.97 -7.70 -34.13
N LEU A 56 5.97 -7.68 -32.80
CA LEU A 56 6.57 -8.74 -31.97
C LEU A 56 5.80 -10.07 -32.09
N GLY A 57 4.52 -10.04 -32.43
CA GLY A 57 3.69 -11.22 -32.57
C GLY A 57 3.42 -11.90 -31.23
N THR A 58 3.60 -13.23 -31.17
CA THR A 58 3.36 -14.04 -29.95
C THR A 58 4.64 -14.35 -29.18
N SER A 59 5.79 -13.94 -29.67
CA SER A 59 7.07 -14.22 -29.01
C SER A 59 7.34 -13.18 -27.92
N PRO A 60 7.80 -13.59 -26.75
CA PRO A 60 8.21 -12.62 -25.72
C PRO A 60 9.22 -11.62 -26.25
N GLY A 61 9.02 -10.34 -25.91
CA GLY A 61 9.88 -9.28 -26.42
C GLY A 61 9.76 -7.97 -25.64
N GLU A 62 10.57 -7.00 -26.06
CA GLU A 62 10.66 -5.71 -25.41
C GLU A 62 10.29 -4.57 -26.37
N ILE A 63 9.46 -3.66 -25.91
CA ILE A 63 9.06 -2.44 -26.64
C ILE A 63 9.68 -1.25 -25.93
N LEU A 64 10.63 -0.57 -26.58
CA LEU A 64 11.26 0.64 -26.06
C LEU A 64 10.46 1.88 -26.48
N VAL A 65 10.18 2.76 -25.54
CA VAL A 65 9.55 4.06 -25.78
C VAL A 65 10.50 5.17 -25.35
N LYS A 66 10.81 6.08 -26.26
CA LYS A 66 11.82 7.13 -26.04
C LYS A 66 11.23 8.53 -26.10
N GLY A 67 11.81 9.44 -25.30
CA GLY A 67 11.67 10.89 -25.48
C GLY A 67 10.37 11.52 -25.01
N GLY A 68 9.50 10.82 -24.29
CA GLY A 68 8.22 11.36 -23.85
C GLY A 68 7.18 11.46 -24.99
N GLY A 69 6.03 12.06 -24.70
CA GLY A 69 4.97 12.27 -25.68
C GLY A 69 3.56 12.03 -25.15
N THR A 70 2.57 12.03 -26.05
CA THR A 70 1.17 11.81 -25.69
C THR A 70 0.72 10.38 -26.02
N ILE A 71 -0.04 9.78 -25.10
CA ILE A 71 -0.65 8.46 -25.23
C ILE A 71 -2.16 8.68 -25.17
N SER A 72 -2.83 8.76 -26.30
CA SER A 72 -4.28 8.95 -26.43
C SER A 72 -5.01 7.69 -26.90
N THR A 73 -4.27 6.77 -27.50
CA THR A 73 -4.76 5.43 -27.86
C THR A 73 -4.47 4.48 -26.72
N GLN A 74 -5.47 3.71 -26.29
CA GLN A 74 -5.31 2.64 -25.31
C GLN A 74 -4.24 1.66 -25.74
N VAL A 75 -3.34 1.33 -24.82
CA VAL A 75 -2.26 0.35 -25.04
C VAL A 75 -2.72 -1.00 -24.50
N ILE A 76 -2.67 -2.03 -25.36
CA ILE A 76 -2.95 -3.41 -24.96
C ILE A 76 -1.67 -4.21 -25.19
N LEU A 77 -1.02 -4.61 -24.09
CA LEU A 77 0.18 -5.42 -24.16
C LEU A 77 -0.15 -6.91 -24.27
N SER A 78 0.41 -7.52 -25.27
CA SER A 78 0.32 -8.96 -25.52
C SER A 78 1.05 -9.77 -24.45
N PRO A 79 0.71 -11.05 -24.26
CA PRO A 79 1.34 -11.88 -23.25
C PRO A 79 2.87 -11.95 -23.40
N GLY A 80 3.57 -11.75 -22.28
CA GLY A 80 5.03 -11.82 -22.23
C GLY A 80 5.78 -10.62 -22.83
N HIS A 81 5.08 -9.56 -23.26
CA HIS A 81 5.72 -8.35 -23.75
C HIS A 81 6.03 -7.37 -22.63
N THR A 82 7.22 -6.75 -22.67
CA THR A 82 7.66 -5.74 -21.73
C THR A 82 7.74 -4.38 -22.41
N LEU A 83 6.95 -3.43 -21.94
CA LEU A 83 7.02 -2.04 -22.32
C LEU A 83 8.04 -1.32 -21.44
N ARG A 84 9.08 -0.78 -22.05
CA ARG A 84 10.14 -0.08 -21.34
C ARG A 84 10.18 1.40 -21.74
N PHE A 85 9.95 2.27 -20.77
CA PHE A 85 10.03 3.70 -20.94
C PHE A 85 11.41 4.26 -20.60
N SER A 86 11.99 5.08 -21.48
CA SER A 86 13.14 5.91 -21.13
C SER A 86 12.73 7.08 -20.23
N PRO A 87 13.68 7.78 -19.61
CA PRO A 87 13.37 9.04 -18.93
C PRO A 87 12.60 10.01 -19.84
N GLY A 88 11.61 10.70 -19.27
CA GLY A 88 10.78 11.64 -20.02
C GLY A 88 9.35 11.72 -19.47
N THR A 89 8.57 12.64 -20.02
CA THR A 89 7.18 12.86 -19.63
C THR A 89 6.23 12.30 -20.67
N TYR A 90 5.38 11.39 -20.27
CA TYR A 90 4.38 10.70 -21.06
C TYR A 90 2.99 11.11 -20.59
N ARG A 91 2.25 11.86 -21.38
CA ARG A 91 0.94 12.42 -21.00
C ARG A 91 -0.18 11.54 -21.52
N LEU A 92 -1.05 11.11 -20.63
CA LEU A 92 -2.25 10.39 -21.03
C LEU A 92 -3.28 11.37 -21.59
N GLY A 93 -3.83 11.06 -22.75
CA GLY A 93 -4.89 11.84 -23.39
C GLY A 93 -6.24 11.66 -22.71
N THR A 94 -7.21 12.51 -23.00
CA THR A 94 -8.54 12.53 -22.36
C THR A 94 -9.56 11.55 -22.96
N ALA A 95 -9.23 10.90 -24.06
CA ALA A 95 -10.17 10.05 -24.80
C ALA A 95 -10.44 8.67 -24.19
N LEU A 96 -9.61 8.25 -23.24
CA LEU A 96 -9.65 6.89 -22.66
C LEU A 96 -10.58 6.85 -21.43
N LEU A 97 -11.86 7.11 -21.58
CA LEU A 97 -12.85 7.09 -20.49
C LEU A 97 -13.24 5.65 -20.16
N TRP A 98 -13.19 5.28 -18.88
CA TRP A 98 -13.70 4.03 -18.27
C TRP A 98 -12.84 2.78 -18.38
N GLU A 99 -11.83 2.72 -19.25
CA GLU A 99 -10.91 1.60 -19.42
C GLU A 99 -9.49 2.02 -19.05
N GLY A 100 -8.64 1.07 -18.66
CA GLY A 100 -7.24 1.36 -18.34
C GLY A 100 -6.50 1.97 -19.55
N ALA A 101 -5.59 2.89 -19.30
CA ALA A 101 -4.73 3.41 -20.37
C ALA A 101 -3.79 2.32 -20.89
N PHE A 102 -3.36 1.42 -19.98
CA PHE A 102 -2.55 0.24 -20.29
C PHE A 102 -3.28 -1.00 -19.79
N LEU A 103 -3.72 -1.85 -20.71
CA LEU A 103 -4.28 -3.16 -20.40
C LEU A 103 -3.18 -4.22 -20.54
N LEU A 104 -2.92 -4.92 -19.44
CA LEU A 104 -1.79 -5.82 -19.29
C LEU A 104 -2.26 -7.26 -19.24
N LYS A 105 -1.86 -8.06 -20.24
CA LYS A 105 -2.09 -9.51 -20.27
C LYS A 105 -1.00 -10.26 -19.52
N SER A 106 -1.21 -11.54 -19.32
CA SER A 106 -0.27 -12.41 -18.58
C SER A 106 1.19 -12.27 -19.04
N GLY A 107 2.10 -12.12 -18.09
CA GLY A 107 3.52 -11.92 -18.36
C GLY A 107 3.89 -10.53 -18.86
N ALA A 108 2.92 -9.61 -18.99
CA ALA A 108 3.22 -8.25 -19.44
C ALA A 108 3.97 -7.45 -18.37
N GLY A 109 4.93 -6.65 -18.81
CA GLY A 109 5.69 -5.74 -17.97
C GLY A 109 5.56 -4.29 -18.41
N VAL A 110 5.50 -3.35 -17.45
CA VAL A 110 5.69 -1.91 -17.69
C VAL A 110 6.78 -1.40 -16.77
N ILE A 111 7.90 -1.01 -17.34
CA ILE A 111 9.11 -0.69 -16.60
C ILE A 111 9.64 0.67 -17.07
N GLY A 112 9.78 1.60 -16.13
CA GLY A 112 10.49 2.86 -16.36
C GLY A 112 12.01 2.74 -16.13
N SER A 113 12.71 3.81 -16.39
CA SER A 113 14.16 3.93 -16.12
C SER A 113 14.47 4.56 -14.75
N GLY A 114 13.45 4.83 -13.95
CA GLY A 114 13.51 5.52 -12.67
C GLY A 114 12.35 6.50 -12.55
N TRP A 115 12.33 7.30 -11.49
CA TRP A 115 11.25 8.25 -11.23
C TRP A 115 11.28 9.51 -12.13
N ASP A 116 12.27 9.66 -12.96
CA ASP A 116 12.34 10.60 -14.09
C ASP A 116 11.59 10.12 -15.34
N THR A 117 11.11 8.88 -15.34
CA THR A 117 10.09 8.38 -16.23
C THR A 117 8.72 8.73 -15.66
N ILE A 118 8.05 9.74 -16.19
CA ILE A 118 6.83 10.32 -15.61
C ILE A 118 5.62 10.04 -16.50
N ILE A 119 4.68 9.25 -16.03
CA ILE A 119 3.34 9.13 -16.62
C ILE A 119 2.44 10.19 -15.97
N VAL A 120 1.85 11.09 -16.77
CA VAL A 120 0.95 12.14 -16.28
C VAL A 120 -0.48 11.74 -16.54
N GLU A 121 -1.27 11.61 -15.49
CA GLU A 121 -2.72 11.36 -15.56
C GLU A 121 -3.47 12.57 -16.12
N PRO A 122 -4.57 12.38 -16.86
CA PRO A 122 -5.44 13.47 -17.27
C PRO A 122 -6.24 14.04 -16.08
N ALA A 123 -6.71 15.28 -16.22
CA ALA A 123 -7.45 15.99 -15.17
C ALA A 123 -8.89 15.52 -14.97
N LYS A 124 -9.35 14.46 -15.64
CA LYS A 124 -10.74 14.00 -15.58
C LYS A 124 -10.88 12.62 -14.96
N THR A 125 -12.03 12.43 -14.32
CA THR A 125 -12.45 11.20 -13.61
C THR A 125 -12.69 10.01 -14.52
N GLY A 126 -12.54 8.82 -13.99
CA GLY A 126 -13.04 7.58 -14.58
C GLY A 126 -11.98 6.60 -15.08
N TRP A 127 -10.71 6.86 -14.82
CA TRP A 127 -9.58 6.14 -15.39
C TRP A 127 -8.90 5.18 -14.45
N THR A 128 -8.30 4.16 -15.07
CA THR A 128 -7.20 3.40 -14.49
C THR A 128 -5.97 3.59 -15.37
N VAL A 129 -4.79 3.83 -14.79
CA VAL A 129 -3.58 3.95 -15.61
C VAL A 129 -3.12 2.58 -16.04
N PHE A 130 -2.83 1.69 -15.10
CA PHE A 130 -2.41 0.31 -15.37
C PHE A 130 -3.46 -0.66 -14.85
N GLN A 131 -3.88 -1.59 -15.69
CA GLN A 131 -4.94 -2.52 -15.37
C GLN A 131 -4.60 -3.92 -15.90
N SER A 132 -4.84 -4.96 -15.09
CA SER A 132 -4.87 -6.32 -15.61
C SER A 132 -5.99 -6.48 -16.65
N PHE A 133 -5.72 -7.15 -17.75
CA PHE A 133 -6.65 -7.25 -18.89
C PHE A 133 -7.97 -7.92 -18.51
N ASN A 134 -7.92 -8.90 -17.61
CA ASN A 134 -9.08 -9.64 -17.14
C ASN A 134 -9.72 -9.05 -15.86
N ASP A 135 -9.47 -7.79 -15.52
CA ASP A 135 -10.19 -7.10 -14.46
C ASP A 135 -11.64 -6.83 -14.87
N ILE A 136 -12.54 -7.68 -14.44
CA ILE A 136 -13.95 -7.69 -14.87
C ILE A 136 -14.77 -6.47 -14.43
N ARG A 137 -14.27 -5.69 -13.45
CA ARG A 137 -14.99 -4.49 -13.00
C ARG A 137 -15.13 -3.44 -14.09
N LEU A 138 -14.10 -3.33 -14.89
CA LEU A 138 -14.01 -2.31 -15.94
C LEU A 138 -14.28 -2.90 -17.31
N GLN A 139 -14.14 -4.22 -17.45
CA GLN A 139 -14.37 -4.96 -18.70
C GLN A 139 -15.14 -6.26 -18.46
N PRO A 140 -16.44 -6.20 -18.18
CA PRO A 140 -17.23 -7.40 -17.86
C PRO A 140 -17.22 -8.48 -18.97
N ALA A 141 -16.87 -8.12 -20.20
CA ALA A 141 -16.74 -9.05 -21.33
C ALA A 141 -15.45 -9.91 -21.25
N HIS A 142 -14.48 -9.50 -20.44
CA HIS A 142 -13.26 -10.25 -20.24
C HIS A 142 -13.47 -11.28 -19.13
N SER A 143 -13.16 -12.52 -19.42
CA SER A 143 -13.19 -13.62 -18.45
C SER A 143 -11.84 -14.32 -18.46
N GLY A 144 -11.30 -14.61 -17.30
CA GLY A 144 -10.04 -15.28 -17.16
C GLY A 144 -9.18 -14.68 -16.07
N THR A 145 -7.94 -15.09 -16.02
CA THR A 145 -6.96 -14.65 -15.02
C THR A 145 -5.69 -14.22 -15.74
N ASP A 146 -5.22 -13.02 -15.41
CA ASP A 146 -3.88 -12.61 -15.79
C ASP A 146 -2.87 -13.06 -14.74
N SER A 147 -1.65 -13.27 -15.16
CA SER A 147 -0.58 -13.65 -14.24
C SER A 147 0.74 -12.99 -14.59
N ASP A 148 1.63 -12.92 -13.61
CA ASP A 148 3.01 -12.50 -13.80
C ASP A 148 3.15 -11.07 -14.38
N ILE A 149 2.20 -10.18 -14.09
CA ILE A 149 2.27 -8.76 -14.44
C ILE A 149 3.28 -8.05 -13.54
N HIS A 150 4.13 -7.21 -14.15
CA HIS A 150 5.13 -6.44 -13.41
C HIS A 150 5.11 -4.97 -13.81
N ILE A 151 4.88 -4.08 -12.83
CA ILE A 151 4.89 -2.62 -13.02
C ILE A 151 5.94 -2.03 -12.09
N SER A 152 6.94 -1.32 -12.64
CA SER A 152 8.04 -0.83 -11.81
C SER A 152 8.81 0.36 -12.36
N ASN A 153 9.58 1.01 -11.46
CA ASN A 153 10.62 1.99 -11.78
C ASN A 153 10.11 3.21 -12.57
N LEU A 154 8.99 3.78 -12.21
CA LEU A 154 8.46 4.99 -12.83
C LEU A 154 7.66 5.84 -11.82
N GLN A 155 7.40 7.08 -12.19
CA GLN A 155 6.47 7.96 -11.49
C GLN A 155 5.13 8.02 -12.24
N VAL A 156 4.02 7.93 -11.49
CA VAL A 156 2.72 8.39 -11.97
C VAL A 156 2.38 9.69 -11.27
N LYS A 157 2.13 10.73 -12.02
CA LYS A 157 1.78 12.06 -11.51
C LYS A 157 0.33 12.37 -11.83
N GLY A 158 -0.47 12.53 -10.79
CA GLY A 158 -1.86 12.95 -10.90
C GLY A 158 -1.97 14.41 -11.33
N ALA A 159 -3.03 14.74 -12.06
CA ALA A 159 -3.30 16.10 -12.49
C ALA A 159 -3.89 16.98 -11.38
N ASN A 160 -4.67 16.39 -10.49
CA ASN A 160 -5.38 17.09 -9.39
C ASN A 160 -5.13 16.38 -8.05
N PRO A 161 -3.98 16.59 -7.41
CA PRO A 161 -3.66 15.92 -6.17
C PRO A 161 -4.62 16.33 -5.05
N GLY A 162 -5.24 15.35 -4.41
CA GLY A 162 -6.09 15.57 -3.23
C GLY A 162 -7.51 16.04 -3.53
N VAL A 163 -7.99 15.87 -4.75
CA VAL A 163 -9.38 16.15 -5.13
C VAL A 163 -10.07 14.85 -5.51
N ASP A 164 -11.27 14.63 -4.96
CA ASP A 164 -12.15 13.57 -5.42
C ASP A 164 -12.58 13.88 -6.86
N GLY A 165 -12.18 13.07 -7.79
CA GLY A 165 -12.47 13.33 -9.20
C GLY A 165 -11.31 13.05 -10.15
N GLY A 166 -10.22 12.48 -9.67
CA GLY A 166 -9.13 11.95 -10.48
C GLY A 166 -9.39 10.54 -10.99
N VAL A 167 -8.34 9.88 -11.44
CA VAL A 167 -8.34 8.45 -11.79
C VAL A 167 -8.85 7.64 -10.62
N ARG A 168 -9.75 6.68 -10.86
CA ARG A 168 -10.28 5.85 -9.77
C ARG A 168 -9.21 4.99 -9.14
N GLN A 169 -8.43 4.28 -9.94
CA GLN A 169 -7.27 3.51 -9.49
C GLN A 169 -6.09 3.79 -10.40
N THR A 170 -4.94 4.15 -9.83
CA THR A 170 -3.73 4.27 -10.66
C THR A 170 -3.28 2.91 -11.15
N VAL A 171 -3.28 1.90 -10.28
CA VAL A 171 -3.02 0.51 -10.63
C VAL A 171 -4.18 -0.36 -10.16
N SER A 172 -4.75 -1.16 -11.04
CA SER A 172 -5.82 -2.10 -10.75
C SER A 172 -5.41 -3.54 -11.11
N LEU A 173 -5.34 -4.40 -10.11
CA LEU A 173 -4.96 -5.81 -10.24
C LEU A 173 -6.15 -6.72 -9.92
N GLY A 174 -7.22 -6.61 -10.70
CA GLY A 174 -8.34 -7.54 -10.65
C GLY A 174 -8.01 -8.82 -11.43
N ASN A 175 -8.41 -9.99 -10.95
CA ASN A 175 -8.07 -11.29 -11.54
C ASN A 175 -6.58 -11.44 -11.91
N CYS A 176 -5.69 -11.00 -11.01
CA CYS A 176 -4.25 -10.99 -11.25
C CYS A 176 -3.54 -11.94 -10.27
N HIS A 177 -2.77 -12.87 -10.78
CA HIS A 177 -2.00 -13.82 -9.99
C HIS A 177 -0.50 -13.62 -10.17
N ARG A 178 0.28 -13.68 -9.09
CA ARG A 178 1.73 -13.47 -9.07
C ARG A 178 2.15 -12.12 -9.67
N CYS A 179 1.36 -11.09 -9.38
CA CYS A 179 1.57 -9.74 -9.90
C CYS A 179 2.41 -8.88 -8.95
N ARG A 180 3.19 -7.96 -9.52
CA ARG A 180 4.11 -7.12 -8.73
C ARG A 180 4.01 -5.67 -9.11
N VAL A 181 3.93 -4.82 -8.08
CA VAL A 181 3.98 -3.36 -8.18
C VAL A 181 5.10 -2.88 -7.27
N GLU A 182 6.20 -2.42 -7.86
CA GLU A 182 7.36 -2.08 -7.06
C GLU A 182 8.14 -0.87 -7.55
N ASN A 183 8.72 -0.13 -6.60
CA ASN A 183 9.55 1.03 -6.90
C ASN A 183 8.85 2.08 -7.76
N LEU A 184 7.54 2.27 -7.57
CA LEU A 184 6.77 3.36 -8.16
C LEU A 184 6.77 4.58 -7.25
N TRP A 185 6.65 5.75 -7.85
CA TRP A 185 6.24 6.95 -7.15
C TRP A 185 4.86 7.38 -7.64
N LEU A 186 3.83 7.18 -6.83
CA LEU A 186 2.47 7.64 -7.07
C LEU A 186 2.30 9.01 -6.40
N ASN A 187 2.29 10.08 -7.20
CA ASN A 187 2.37 11.46 -6.74
C ASN A 187 1.10 12.24 -7.06
N GLY A 188 0.29 12.46 -6.07
CA GLY A 188 -0.97 13.20 -6.23
C GLY A 188 -1.96 12.50 -7.15
N THR A 189 -1.91 11.18 -7.21
CA THR A 189 -2.80 10.37 -8.04
C THR A 189 -4.21 10.32 -7.46
N GLY A 190 -5.15 9.85 -8.27
CA GLY A 190 -6.58 9.88 -8.02
C GLY A 190 -7.06 9.14 -6.77
N VAL A 191 -8.23 8.49 -6.89
CA VAL A 191 -8.94 7.97 -5.70
C VAL A 191 -8.13 6.90 -4.98
N ILE A 192 -7.69 5.84 -5.67
CA ILE A 192 -6.89 4.75 -5.10
C ILE A 192 -5.54 4.65 -5.83
N GLY A 193 -4.46 4.51 -5.08
CA GLY A 193 -3.13 4.32 -5.66
C GLY A 193 -2.99 2.94 -6.30
N VAL A 194 -3.01 1.87 -5.51
CA VAL A 194 -2.95 0.49 -5.98
C VAL A 194 -4.11 -0.29 -5.38
N GLN A 195 -4.90 -0.95 -6.20
CA GLN A 195 -5.95 -1.85 -5.76
C GLN A 195 -5.67 -3.29 -6.15
N ALA A 196 -5.76 -4.20 -5.18
CA ALA A 196 -5.68 -5.64 -5.38
C ALA A 196 -7.08 -6.27 -5.27
N GLY A 197 -7.49 -6.95 -6.32
CA GLY A 197 -8.84 -7.50 -6.43
C GLY A 197 -9.91 -6.44 -6.63
N GLY A 198 -11.14 -6.85 -6.78
CA GLY A 198 -12.26 -5.94 -6.94
C GLY A 198 -13.62 -6.61 -6.80
N SER A 199 -14.59 -5.82 -6.35
CA SER A 199 -16.00 -6.16 -6.22
C SER A 199 -16.82 -5.34 -7.23
N PRO A 200 -18.10 -5.70 -7.55
CA PRO A 200 -18.95 -6.65 -6.83
C PRO A 200 -19.13 -8.02 -7.51
N PHE A 201 -18.31 -8.41 -8.46
CA PHE A 201 -18.68 -9.53 -9.36
C PHE A 201 -18.13 -10.90 -8.95
N GLY A 202 -17.90 -11.16 -7.68
CA GLY A 202 -17.41 -12.44 -7.16
C GLY A 202 -16.46 -13.18 -8.12
N GLY A 203 -15.25 -13.44 -7.79
CA GLY A 203 -14.28 -14.07 -8.69
C GLY A 203 -13.24 -13.12 -9.30
N ASN A 204 -13.39 -11.81 -9.16
CA ASN A 204 -12.39 -10.84 -9.55
C ASN A 204 -11.35 -10.65 -8.45
N TYR A 205 -10.62 -11.70 -8.10
CA TYR A 205 -9.70 -11.65 -6.96
C TYR A 205 -8.23 -11.65 -7.38
N ALA A 206 -7.42 -11.01 -6.55
CA ALA A 206 -5.99 -11.00 -6.66
C ALA A 206 -5.36 -12.12 -5.82
N GLN A 207 -4.34 -12.79 -6.34
CA GLN A 207 -3.63 -13.83 -5.62
C GLN A 207 -2.12 -13.70 -5.81
N ASP A 208 -1.36 -13.90 -4.71
CA ASP A 208 0.10 -13.81 -4.71
C ASP A 208 0.58 -12.46 -5.30
N VAL A 209 0.02 -11.38 -4.78
CA VAL A 209 0.35 -10.02 -5.22
C VAL A 209 1.35 -9.40 -4.26
N THR A 210 2.39 -8.77 -4.81
CA THR A 210 3.38 -8.03 -4.05
C THR A 210 3.36 -6.54 -4.41
N ILE A 211 3.13 -5.69 -3.41
CA ILE A 211 3.16 -4.22 -3.51
C ILE A 211 4.28 -3.75 -2.59
N ARG A 212 5.45 -3.39 -3.15
CA ARG A 212 6.63 -3.13 -2.32
C ARG A 212 7.49 -1.97 -2.77
N ARG A 213 8.13 -1.32 -1.80
CA ARG A 213 9.11 -0.24 -2.03
C ARG A 213 8.57 0.90 -2.89
N ASN A 214 7.27 1.15 -2.84
CA ASN A 214 6.64 2.25 -3.52
C ASN A 214 6.61 3.49 -2.63
N LEU A 215 6.64 4.66 -3.25
CA LEU A 215 6.41 5.94 -2.62
C LEU A 215 5.03 6.47 -3.03
N PHE A 216 4.16 6.63 -2.07
CA PHE A 216 2.85 7.24 -2.24
C PHE A 216 2.87 8.63 -1.63
N THR A 217 2.60 9.65 -2.42
CA THR A 217 2.52 11.03 -1.93
C THR A 217 1.21 11.67 -2.37
N ARG A 218 0.44 12.16 -1.42
CA ARG A 218 -0.81 12.89 -1.68
C ARG A 218 -1.82 12.13 -2.53
N VAL A 219 -1.91 10.81 -2.35
CA VAL A 219 -3.00 10.02 -2.94
C VAL A 219 -4.31 10.41 -2.27
N ALA A 220 -5.38 10.53 -3.04
CA ALA A 220 -6.61 11.16 -2.56
C ALA A 220 -7.31 10.37 -1.44
N THR A 221 -7.60 9.09 -1.64
CA THR A 221 -8.32 8.27 -0.66
C THR A 221 -7.44 7.16 -0.08
N GLN A 222 -7.46 5.95 -0.62
CA GLN A 222 -6.59 4.87 -0.18
C GLN A 222 -5.35 4.79 -1.07
N ALA A 223 -4.16 4.79 -0.45
CA ALA A 223 -2.96 4.58 -1.24
C ALA A 223 -2.82 3.12 -1.69
N VAL A 224 -3.18 2.17 -0.84
CA VAL A 224 -3.32 0.75 -1.18
C VAL A 224 -4.66 0.24 -0.65
N ALA A 225 -5.45 -0.41 -1.50
CA ALA A 225 -6.67 -1.10 -1.12
C ALA A 225 -6.61 -2.59 -1.52
N VAL A 226 -6.99 -3.48 -0.61
CA VAL A 226 -7.25 -4.89 -0.91
C VAL A 226 -8.73 -5.15 -0.69
N VAL A 227 -9.43 -5.37 -1.79
CA VAL A 227 -10.90 -5.57 -1.77
C VAL A 227 -11.25 -7.05 -1.84
N ASN A 228 -10.53 -7.79 -2.68
CA ASN A 228 -10.75 -9.21 -2.87
C ASN A 228 -9.39 -9.85 -3.19
N GLY A 229 -8.70 -10.37 -2.18
CA GLY A 229 -7.34 -10.87 -2.38
C GLY A 229 -6.89 -11.89 -1.34
N ARG A 230 -6.03 -12.79 -1.78
CA ARG A 230 -5.30 -13.70 -0.89
C ARG A 230 -3.81 -13.71 -1.22
N ASP A 231 -2.99 -14.05 -0.22
CA ASP A 231 -1.54 -14.09 -0.36
C ASP A 231 -0.98 -12.74 -0.89
N VAL A 232 -1.48 -11.61 -0.32
CA VAL A 232 -1.07 -10.27 -0.72
C VAL A 232 -0.05 -9.73 0.27
N LYS A 233 1.08 -9.23 -0.24
CA LYS A 233 2.15 -8.61 0.54
C LYS A 233 2.25 -7.12 0.23
N ILE A 234 2.13 -6.30 1.27
CA ILE A 234 2.32 -4.84 1.22
C ILE A 234 3.53 -4.54 2.10
N ASP A 235 4.72 -4.43 1.47
CA ASP A 235 5.98 -4.45 2.20
C ASP A 235 6.92 -3.30 1.84
N GLY A 236 7.47 -2.63 2.87
CA GLY A 236 8.50 -1.62 2.71
C GLY A 236 8.08 -0.39 1.90
N ASN A 237 6.80 -0.05 1.86
CA ASN A 237 6.30 1.14 1.18
C ASN A 237 6.38 2.37 2.08
N THR A 238 6.48 3.53 1.46
CA THR A 238 6.41 4.84 2.14
C THR A 238 5.18 5.60 1.68
N PHE A 239 4.37 6.04 2.64
CA PHE A 239 3.16 6.81 2.42
C PHE A 239 3.34 8.19 3.05
N LYS A 240 3.25 9.25 2.26
CA LYS A 240 3.36 10.64 2.73
C LYS A 240 2.10 11.41 2.38
N ASP A 241 1.45 11.94 3.40
CA ASP A 241 0.26 12.79 3.24
C ASP A 241 -0.81 12.17 2.33
N SER A 242 -0.96 10.85 2.36
CA SER A 242 -2.01 10.12 1.64
C SER A 242 -3.31 10.10 2.44
N GLY A 243 -4.46 9.95 1.75
CA GLY A 243 -5.76 10.03 2.39
C GLY A 243 -6.24 11.47 2.60
N ARG A 244 -5.96 12.38 1.67
CA ARG A 244 -6.19 13.83 1.83
C ARG A 244 -7.56 14.32 1.42
N CYS A 245 -8.29 13.56 0.62
CA CYS A 245 -9.57 14.01 0.12
C CYS A 245 -10.73 13.39 0.88
N CYS A 246 -11.80 14.12 0.86
CA CYS A 246 -13.14 13.64 1.21
C CYS A 246 -13.40 13.42 2.71
N LEU A 247 -14.61 13.68 3.11
CA LEU A 247 -15.02 13.82 4.52
C LEU A 247 -15.13 12.50 5.31
N GLN A 248 -14.82 11.34 4.71
CA GLN A 248 -15.03 10.05 5.37
C GLN A 248 -13.84 9.11 5.21
N GLY A 249 -13.16 8.84 6.30
CA GLY A 249 -12.43 7.61 6.55
C GLY A 249 -11.30 7.25 5.60
N MET A 250 -10.51 8.19 5.15
CA MET A 250 -9.39 7.92 4.27
C MET A 250 -8.28 7.15 5.00
N THR A 251 -7.64 6.23 4.30
CA THR A 251 -6.70 5.30 4.91
C THR A 251 -5.50 5.09 3.99
N ALA A 252 -4.29 5.03 4.55
CA ALA A 252 -3.14 4.74 3.72
C ALA A 252 -3.19 3.31 3.18
N ILE A 253 -3.49 2.33 4.04
CA ILE A 253 -3.67 0.92 3.66
C ILE A 253 -5.02 0.45 4.16
N ASP A 254 -5.86 -0.05 3.26
CA ASP A 254 -7.23 -0.47 3.53
C ASP A 254 -7.48 -1.92 3.08
N LEU A 255 -7.95 -2.75 4.00
CA LEU A 255 -8.49 -4.07 3.71
C LEU A 255 -10.01 -4.00 3.87
N GLU A 256 -10.72 -3.95 2.74
CA GLU A 256 -12.16 -3.67 2.70
C GLU A 256 -12.89 -4.55 1.69
N PRO A 257 -13.35 -5.74 2.08
CA PRO A 257 -14.23 -6.52 1.22
C PRO A 257 -15.56 -5.77 1.04
N ASN A 258 -16.06 -5.72 -0.18
CA ASN A 258 -17.27 -5.01 -0.55
C ASN A 258 -18.46 -5.95 -0.87
N ASP A 259 -18.19 -7.25 -0.95
CA ASP A 259 -19.18 -8.28 -1.18
C ASP A 259 -18.96 -9.48 -0.24
N PRO A 260 -20.03 -10.14 0.25
CA PRO A 260 -19.90 -11.33 1.09
C PRO A 260 -19.12 -12.50 0.44
N SER A 261 -18.98 -12.52 -0.87
CA SER A 261 -18.17 -13.51 -1.61
C SER A 261 -16.69 -13.13 -1.74
N ASP A 262 -16.32 -11.91 -1.39
CA ASP A 262 -14.92 -11.46 -1.43
C ASP A 262 -14.06 -12.25 -0.44
N ILE A 263 -12.78 -12.32 -0.73
CA ILE A 263 -11.78 -13.01 0.10
C ILE A 263 -10.73 -11.98 0.55
N ILE A 264 -10.49 -11.93 1.84
CA ILE A 264 -9.35 -11.21 2.45
C ILE A 264 -8.58 -12.24 3.28
N ARG A 265 -7.58 -12.88 2.68
CA ARG A 265 -6.92 -14.02 3.30
C ARG A 265 -5.41 -14.00 3.15
N ASN A 266 -4.72 -14.31 4.25
CA ASN A 266 -3.25 -14.37 4.27
C ASN A 266 -2.62 -13.07 3.75
N ILE A 267 -3.02 -11.94 4.35
CA ILE A 267 -2.51 -10.61 3.98
C ILE A 267 -1.37 -10.22 4.93
N GLU A 268 -0.26 -9.79 4.38
CA GLU A 268 0.89 -9.30 5.14
C GLU A 268 1.11 -7.81 4.86
N ILE A 269 1.06 -6.98 5.90
CA ILE A 269 1.35 -5.53 5.86
C ILE A 269 2.58 -5.32 6.74
N THR A 270 3.76 -5.19 6.11
CA THR A 270 5.03 -5.24 6.83
C THR A 270 5.99 -4.12 6.45
N ASN A 271 6.78 -3.64 7.41
CA ASN A 271 7.87 -2.70 7.20
C ASN A 271 7.47 -1.39 6.48
N ASN A 272 6.21 -1.00 6.52
CA ASN A 272 5.75 0.22 5.87
C ASN A 272 5.94 1.43 6.77
N THR A 273 6.20 2.59 6.17
CA THR A 273 6.24 3.90 6.84
C THR A 273 5.07 4.75 6.35
N ILE A 274 4.17 5.12 7.25
CA ILE A 274 3.02 5.98 6.99
C ILE A 274 3.27 7.28 7.75
N ASP A 275 3.50 8.37 7.03
CA ASP A 275 3.80 9.69 7.58
C ASP A 275 2.79 10.72 7.08
N SER A 276 1.94 11.17 7.97
CA SER A 276 0.91 12.18 7.72
C SER A 276 1.24 13.51 8.42
N THR A 277 2.48 13.75 8.79
CA THR A 277 2.92 14.93 9.59
C THR A 277 2.60 16.26 8.92
N ASN A 278 2.65 16.33 7.60
CA ASN A 278 2.37 17.55 6.83
C ASN A 278 0.96 17.57 6.22
N SER A 279 0.12 16.61 6.58
CA SER A 279 -1.26 16.58 6.11
C SER A 279 -2.10 17.62 6.86
N ASN A 280 -2.72 18.52 6.14
CA ASN A 280 -3.72 19.43 6.68
C ASN A 280 -5.08 18.74 6.92
N PHE A 281 -5.19 17.47 6.56
CA PHE A 281 -6.40 16.67 6.67
C PHE A 281 -6.19 15.57 7.72
N ILE A 282 -7.02 15.58 8.74
CA ILE A 282 -6.94 14.68 9.90
C ILE A 282 -7.86 13.49 9.71
N HIS A 283 -8.08 13.09 8.50
CA HIS A 283 -9.09 12.09 8.24
C HIS A 283 -8.43 10.83 7.74
N GLY A 284 -8.26 9.88 8.61
CA GLY A 284 -7.94 8.57 8.13
C GLY A 284 -7.06 7.77 9.07
N ASN A 285 -7.25 6.50 8.98
CA ASN A 285 -6.43 5.54 9.69
C ASN A 285 -5.10 5.36 8.94
N GLY A 286 -4.04 5.05 9.67
CA GLY A 286 -2.83 4.59 9.03
C GLY A 286 -3.09 3.28 8.29
N ILE A 287 -3.60 2.28 9.03
CA ILE A 287 -3.97 0.98 8.50
C ILE A 287 -5.39 0.64 8.99
N LEU A 288 -6.29 0.31 8.06
CA LEU A 288 -7.64 -0.16 8.35
C LEU A 288 -7.78 -1.61 7.92
N VAL A 289 -8.35 -2.42 8.80
CA VAL A 289 -8.70 -3.82 8.55
C VAL A 289 -10.15 -4.01 8.92
N GLN A 290 -11.01 -4.21 7.93
CA GLN A 290 -12.44 -4.31 8.17
C GLN A 290 -13.11 -5.46 7.39
N ASN A 291 -14.22 -5.94 7.92
CA ASN A 291 -15.07 -6.97 7.31
C ASN A 291 -16.56 -6.58 7.39
N GLY A 292 -16.88 -5.38 6.94
CA GLY A 292 -18.22 -4.81 7.03
C GLY A 292 -19.31 -5.65 6.39
N VAL A 293 -18.98 -6.36 5.33
CA VAL A 293 -19.90 -7.27 4.61
C VAL A 293 -19.93 -8.69 5.19
N ARG A 294 -19.15 -8.97 6.24
CA ARG A 294 -19.10 -10.27 6.91
C ARG A 294 -18.76 -11.43 5.96
N THR A 295 -17.79 -11.21 5.08
CA THR A 295 -17.32 -12.31 4.24
C THR A 295 -16.81 -13.47 5.09
N ARG A 296 -17.05 -14.69 4.64
CA ARG A 296 -16.54 -15.92 5.30
C ARG A 296 -15.06 -16.17 4.97
N GLY A 297 -14.54 -15.52 3.94
CA GLY A 297 -13.16 -15.64 3.47
C GLY A 297 -12.18 -14.69 4.16
N PHE A 298 -12.46 -14.20 5.40
CA PHE A 298 -11.61 -13.23 6.08
C PHE A 298 -10.58 -13.89 7.02
N GLY A 299 -9.31 -13.38 6.94
CA GLY A 299 -8.19 -13.77 7.81
C GLY A 299 -7.44 -15.04 7.34
N PRO A 300 -6.21 -15.29 7.87
CA PRO A 300 -5.48 -14.42 8.79
C PRO A 300 -4.91 -13.15 8.13
N VAL A 301 -4.69 -12.11 8.92
CA VAL A 301 -4.02 -10.86 8.52
C VAL A 301 -2.85 -10.58 9.48
N LEU A 302 -1.69 -10.23 8.95
CA LEU A 302 -0.50 -9.83 9.71
C LEU A 302 -0.17 -8.35 9.44
N VAL A 303 -0.15 -7.54 10.50
CA VAL A 303 0.31 -6.14 10.49
C VAL A 303 1.54 -6.05 11.37
N LYS A 304 2.73 -5.96 10.77
CA LYS A 304 3.96 -6.14 11.53
C LYS A 304 5.07 -5.16 11.13
N ASP A 305 5.83 -4.68 12.12
CA ASP A 305 7.02 -3.84 11.94
C ASP A 305 6.74 -2.56 11.12
N ASN A 306 5.52 -2.01 11.16
CA ASN A 306 5.18 -0.77 10.50
C ASN A 306 5.42 0.44 11.41
N THR A 307 5.72 1.58 10.80
CA THR A 307 5.81 2.87 11.46
C THR A 307 4.66 3.76 10.99
N VAL A 308 3.81 4.21 11.92
CA VAL A 308 2.71 5.14 11.65
C VAL A 308 2.93 6.43 12.41
N ILE A 309 3.02 7.54 11.70
CA ILE A 309 3.19 8.88 12.26
C ILE A 309 1.98 9.72 11.87
N GLY A 310 1.17 10.08 12.85
CA GLY A 310 0.01 10.96 12.63
C GLY A 310 0.41 12.41 12.37
N GLY A 311 -0.53 13.15 11.81
CA GLY A 311 -0.37 14.57 11.50
C GLY A 311 -0.74 15.50 12.65
N THR A 312 -0.65 16.78 12.39
CA THR A 312 -0.98 17.86 13.31
C THR A 312 -2.43 17.76 13.78
N LEU A 313 -2.61 17.90 15.08
CA LEU A 313 -3.88 17.88 15.76
C LEU A 313 -4.73 19.10 15.44
N ILE A 314 -5.59 19.00 14.50
CA ILE A 314 -6.77 19.83 14.51
C ILE A 314 -7.93 18.93 14.96
N PRO A 315 -8.50 19.11 16.14
CA PRO A 315 -9.71 18.42 16.53
C PRO A 315 -10.77 18.75 15.47
N ASN A 316 -11.17 17.77 14.71
CA ASN A 316 -12.26 18.00 13.77
C ASN A 316 -13.56 17.95 14.53
N SER A 317 -14.35 19.01 14.42
CA SER A 317 -15.70 19.12 14.95
C SER A 317 -16.70 18.10 14.37
N ALA A 318 -16.31 17.35 13.36
CA ALA A 318 -17.15 16.35 12.66
C ALA A 318 -16.98 14.91 13.18
N GLY A 319 -16.26 14.66 14.27
CA GLY A 319 -16.15 13.33 14.89
C GLY A 319 -15.30 12.32 14.12
N ASN A 320 -14.49 12.76 13.18
CA ASN A 320 -13.64 11.87 12.40
C ASN A 320 -12.39 11.44 13.16
N VAL A 321 -12.10 10.17 13.08
CA VAL A 321 -11.26 9.41 13.99
C VAL A 321 -10.01 8.96 13.26
N ALA A 322 -8.89 9.63 13.49
CA ALA A 322 -7.59 9.21 12.97
C ALA A 322 -6.95 8.19 13.91
N ASN A 323 -7.06 6.89 13.59
CA ASN A 323 -6.36 5.84 14.33
C ASN A 323 -5.03 5.50 13.66
N GLY A 324 -4.09 5.01 14.44
CA GLY A 324 -2.88 4.41 13.88
C GLY A 324 -3.20 3.12 13.12
N ILE A 325 -3.71 2.14 13.84
CA ILE A 325 -4.19 0.87 13.29
C ILE A 325 -5.61 0.64 13.81
N TYR A 326 -6.56 0.46 12.90
CA TYR A 326 -7.96 0.21 13.24
C TYR A 326 -8.42 -1.12 12.67
N ILE A 327 -8.87 -2.00 13.54
CA ILE A 327 -9.39 -3.33 13.22
C ILE A 327 -10.85 -3.34 13.62
N THR A 328 -11.75 -3.58 12.67
CA THR A 328 -13.18 -3.39 12.92
C THR A 328 -14.08 -4.33 12.13
N ALA A 329 -15.37 -4.20 12.37
CA ALA A 329 -16.45 -4.75 11.56
C ALA A 329 -16.34 -6.26 11.36
N PHE A 330 -16.40 -7.03 12.45
CA PHE A 330 -16.44 -8.49 12.43
C PHE A 330 -15.19 -9.19 11.88
N THR A 331 -14.06 -8.52 11.92
CA THR A 331 -12.77 -9.15 11.61
C THR A 331 -12.39 -10.18 12.67
N GLN A 332 -11.53 -11.10 12.28
CA GLN A 332 -10.98 -12.13 13.16
C GLN A 332 -9.56 -12.50 12.76
N ASP A 333 -8.82 -13.10 13.72
CA ASP A 333 -7.51 -13.67 13.49
C ASP A 333 -6.48 -12.66 12.92
N VAL A 334 -6.56 -11.38 13.37
CA VAL A 334 -5.62 -10.34 13.00
C VAL A 334 -4.47 -10.30 14.01
N LYS A 335 -3.24 -10.29 13.51
CA LYS A 335 -2.02 -10.12 14.30
C LYS A 335 -1.42 -8.75 14.07
N VAL A 336 -1.24 -7.97 15.14
CA VAL A 336 -0.60 -6.64 15.11
C VAL A 336 0.65 -6.69 15.99
N ILE A 337 1.82 -6.73 15.36
CA ILE A 337 3.04 -7.09 16.06
C ILE A 337 4.15 -6.06 15.80
N ASN A 338 4.81 -5.59 16.84
CA ASN A 338 6.01 -4.75 16.78
C ASN A 338 5.85 -3.46 15.96
N ASN A 339 4.67 -2.89 15.84
CA ASN A 339 4.48 -1.62 15.14
C ASN A 339 4.84 -0.44 16.05
N THR A 340 5.37 0.62 15.47
CA THR A 340 5.59 1.90 16.15
C THR A 340 4.56 2.90 15.65
N ILE A 341 3.74 3.42 16.56
CA ILE A 341 2.66 4.35 16.25
C ILE A 341 2.86 5.61 17.08
N SER A 342 2.91 6.76 16.44
CA SER A 342 3.17 8.00 17.13
C SER A 342 2.30 9.16 16.65
N ARG A 343 1.99 10.07 17.59
CA ARG A 343 1.33 11.34 17.32
C ARG A 343 -0.02 11.22 16.58
N VAL A 344 -0.78 10.18 16.89
CA VAL A 344 -2.09 9.91 16.30
C VAL A 344 -3.16 10.56 17.17
N ALA A 345 -4.08 11.28 16.56
CA ALA A 345 -5.06 12.11 17.29
C ALA A 345 -6.11 11.29 18.03
N HIS A 346 -6.53 10.14 17.50
CA HIS A 346 -7.43 9.20 18.16
C HIS A 346 -6.64 8.03 18.76
N SER A 347 -7.08 6.81 18.62
CA SER A 347 -6.41 5.67 19.24
C SER A 347 -5.17 5.24 18.46
N GLY A 348 -4.10 4.90 19.16
CA GLY A 348 -2.95 4.27 18.54
C GLY A 348 -3.34 2.95 17.89
N ILE A 349 -4.00 2.07 18.66
CA ILE A 349 -4.63 0.84 18.16
C ILE A 349 -6.07 0.78 18.65
N ARG A 350 -7.00 0.56 17.73
CA ARG A 350 -8.43 0.38 18.02
C ARG A 350 -8.90 -0.97 17.52
N LEU A 351 -9.58 -1.71 18.41
CA LEU A 351 -10.30 -2.95 18.09
C LEU A 351 -11.78 -2.71 18.34
N GLU A 352 -12.62 -2.99 17.34
CA GLU A 352 -14.07 -2.78 17.49
C GLU A 352 -14.87 -3.86 16.76
N ASN A 353 -15.76 -4.53 17.47
CA ASN A 353 -16.58 -5.63 16.93
C ASN A 353 -15.73 -6.73 16.28
N THR A 354 -14.70 -7.20 16.98
CA THR A 354 -13.71 -8.16 16.45
C THR A 354 -13.50 -9.32 17.40
N THR A 355 -12.79 -10.35 16.95
CA THR A 355 -12.50 -11.52 17.79
C THR A 355 -11.17 -12.18 17.46
N ARG A 356 -10.58 -12.89 18.44
CA ARG A 356 -9.36 -13.71 18.30
C ARG A 356 -8.17 -12.96 17.71
N ASN A 357 -7.96 -11.70 18.11
CA ASN A 357 -6.80 -10.93 17.66
C ASN A 357 -5.60 -11.13 18.59
N TYR A 358 -4.41 -10.94 18.04
CA TYR A 358 -3.15 -10.97 18.77
C TYR A 358 -2.37 -9.67 18.58
N ILE A 359 -2.28 -8.87 19.63
CA ILE A 359 -1.71 -7.52 19.61
C ILE A 359 -0.50 -7.49 20.55
N SER A 360 0.72 -7.51 20.00
CA SER A 360 1.91 -7.67 20.85
C SER A 360 3.11 -6.85 20.41
N GLY A 361 3.88 -6.39 21.40
CA GLY A 361 5.15 -5.71 21.17
C GLY A 361 5.04 -4.34 20.50
N ASN A 362 3.84 -3.77 20.39
CA ASN A 362 3.66 -2.47 19.74
C ASN A 362 4.08 -1.33 20.67
N LYS A 363 4.64 -0.27 20.09
CA LYS A 363 5.04 0.94 20.77
C LYS A 363 4.15 2.10 20.34
N LEU A 364 3.37 2.64 21.29
CA LEU A 364 2.49 3.79 21.09
C LEU A 364 3.11 5.01 21.77
N ILE A 365 3.35 6.06 20.99
CA ILE A 365 4.04 7.26 21.48
C ILE A 365 3.13 8.47 21.27
N SER A 366 2.71 9.12 22.34
CA SER A 366 1.84 10.30 22.30
C SER A 366 0.64 10.07 21.37
N THR A 367 -0.13 9.03 21.63
CA THR A 367 -1.36 8.70 20.93
C THR A 367 -2.58 9.01 21.81
N GLY A 368 -3.68 9.43 21.20
CA GLY A 368 -4.89 9.86 21.90
C GLY A 368 -4.85 11.34 22.33
N THR A 369 -5.98 12.00 22.28
CA THR A 369 -6.19 13.34 22.85
C THR A 369 -6.93 13.25 24.20
N GLY A 370 -7.06 14.35 24.94
CA GLY A 370 -7.77 14.36 26.21
C GLY A 370 -9.14 13.69 26.14
N GLY A 371 -9.30 12.55 26.79
CA GLY A 371 -10.48 11.69 26.74
C GLY A 371 -10.47 10.57 25.70
N ILE A 372 -9.47 10.50 24.82
CA ILE A 372 -9.30 9.47 23.81
C ILE A 372 -8.08 8.62 24.16
N LEU A 373 -8.12 7.35 23.89
CA LEU A 373 -7.32 6.31 24.53
C LEU A 373 -6.22 5.81 23.61
N SER A 374 -5.04 5.47 24.15
CA SER A 374 -3.98 4.86 23.36
C SER A 374 -4.40 3.51 22.79
N PHE A 375 -5.07 2.68 23.59
CA PHE A 375 -5.75 1.46 23.17
C PHE A 375 -7.25 1.55 23.44
N GLU A 376 -8.05 1.31 22.42
CA GLU A 376 -9.50 1.21 22.54
C GLU A 376 -9.96 -0.17 22.10
N ILE A 377 -10.69 -0.87 22.96
CA ILE A 377 -11.15 -2.24 22.76
C ILE A 377 -12.65 -2.26 23.05
N THR A 378 -13.46 -2.31 22.01
CA THR A 378 -14.92 -2.23 22.12
C THR A 378 -15.58 -3.41 21.45
N ASN A 379 -16.52 -4.06 22.14
CA ASN A 379 -17.24 -5.24 21.61
C ASN A 379 -16.30 -6.31 21.03
N THR A 380 -15.15 -6.54 21.67
CA THR A 380 -14.07 -7.40 21.21
C THR A 380 -13.92 -8.58 22.13
N THR A 381 -13.77 -9.78 21.56
CA THR A 381 -13.70 -11.01 22.37
C THR A 381 -12.48 -11.86 22.03
N ASP A 382 -12.08 -12.69 23.00
CA ASP A 382 -11.08 -13.76 22.84
C ASP A 382 -9.73 -13.25 22.30
N SER A 383 -9.38 -11.99 22.55
CA SER A 383 -8.17 -11.36 22.03
C SER A 383 -7.05 -11.30 23.09
N GLN A 384 -5.80 -11.25 22.62
CA GLN A 384 -4.60 -11.23 23.44
C GLN A 384 -3.84 -9.92 23.20
N ILE A 385 -3.65 -9.14 24.26
CA ILE A 385 -2.99 -7.83 24.20
C ILE A 385 -1.77 -7.86 25.14
N PHE A 386 -0.60 -8.17 24.58
CA PHE A 386 0.57 -8.50 25.35
C PHE A 386 1.79 -7.62 25.05
N ASN A 387 2.57 -7.28 26.07
CA ASN A 387 3.90 -6.67 25.95
C ASN A 387 3.92 -5.40 25.09
N ASN A 388 2.82 -4.62 25.06
CA ASN A 388 2.79 -3.34 24.37
C ASN A 388 3.31 -2.24 25.31
N VAL A 389 3.93 -1.21 24.72
CA VAL A 389 4.49 -0.07 25.44
C VAL A 389 3.76 1.20 25.02
N VAL A 390 3.25 1.93 25.99
CA VAL A 390 2.63 3.24 25.78
C VAL A 390 3.50 4.31 26.43
N ILE A 391 3.91 5.30 25.65
CA ILE A 391 4.76 6.41 26.09
C ILE A 391 4.01 7.72 25.82
N VAL A 392 3.89 8.53 26.85
CA VAL A 392 3.37 9.91 26.73
C VAL A 392 4.52 10.88 26.81
N ASP A 393 4.70 11.70 25.78
CA ASP A 393 5.59 12.85 25.83
C ASP A 393 4.92 13.93 26.69
N PRO A 394 5.50 14.34 27.82
CA PRO A 394 4.92 15.32 28.71
C PRO A 394 4.75 16.72 28.06
N ASN A 395 5.45 16.97 26.95
CA ASN A 395 5.34 18.23 26.21
C ASN A 395 4.33 18.13 25.04
N SER A 396 3.71 16.96 24.83
CA SER A 396 2.72 16.75 23.78
C SER A 396 1.30 16.96 24.34
N PRO A 397 0.43 17.69 23.65
CA PRO A 397 -0.99 17.72 23.97
C PRO A 397 -1.67 16.37 23.71
N LEU A 398 -0.94 15.44 23.08
CA LEU A 398 -1.35 14.08 22.81
C LEU A 398 -0.72 13.11 23.80
N GLY A 399 -1.51 12.20 24.26
CA GLY A 399 -1.04 11.08 25.02
C GLY A 399 -2.01 10.72 26.14
N ASN A 400 -2.46 9.49 26.10
CA ASN A 400 -3.22 8.90 27.19
C ASN A 400 -2.72 7.48 27.42
N GLU A 401 -2.14 7.22 28.58
CA GLU A 401 -1.67 5.89 28.96
C GLU A 401 -2.84 5.02 29.45
N VAL A 402 -3.79 4.74 28.58
CA VAL A 402 -4.95 3.92 28.93
C VAL A 402 -5.18 2.83 27.91
N ILE A 403 -5.39 1.61 28.39
CA ILE A 403 -6.05 0.53 27.68
C ILE A 403 -7.49 0.51 28.15
N GLN A 404 -8.45 0.80 27.30
CA GLN A 404 -9.87 0.73 27.67
C GLN A 404 -10.53 -0.46 27.01
N GLU A 405 -11.22 -1.25 27.82
CA GLU A 405 -12.12 -2.29 27.36
C GLU A 405 -13.57 -1.85 27.65
N ALA A 406 -14.43 -1.81 26.63
CA ALA A 406 -15.79 -1.33 26.74
C ALA A 406 -16.80 -2.20 25.97
N GLY A 407 -18.08 -1.91 26.21
CA GLY A 407 -19.19 -2.59 25.55
C GLY A 407 -19.31 -4.07 25.94
N THR A 408 -19.65 -4.90 24.97
CA THR A 408 -19.80 -6.35 25.15
C THR A 408 -18.48 -7.13 25.11
N SER A 409 -17.34 -6.45 25.27
CA SER A 409 -16.02 -7.08 25.25
C SER A 409 -15.91 -8.15 26.36
N ALA A 410 -15.32 -9.29 26.03
CA ALA A 410 -15.20 -10.41 26.97
C ALA A 410 -14.04 -11.35 26.62
N ARG A 411 -13.54 -12.05 27.61
CA ARG A 411 -12.48 -13.07 27.51
C ARG A 411 -11.19 -12.60 26.86
N ASN A 412 -10.92 -11.29 26.90
CA ASN A 412 -9.65 -10.74 26.46
C ASN A 412 -8.58 -10.92 27.53
N SER A 413 -7.35 -11.16 27.12
CA SER A 413 -6.21 -11.36 28.01
C SER A 413 -5.20 -10.22 27.87
N TYR A 414 -4.70 -9.74 29.00
CA TYR A 414 -3.75 -8.62 29.08
C TYR A 414 -2.53 -9.05 29.91
N LYS A 415 -1.33 -8.93 29.34
CA LYS A 415 -0.10 -9.28 30.05
C LYS A 415 1.09 -8.45 29.57
N GLY A 416 1.89 -7.95 30.52
CA GLY A 416 3.17 -7.29 30.23
C GLY A 416 3.06 -5.95 29.50
N ASN A 417 1.86 -5.36 29.42
CA ASN A 417 1.71 -4.01 28.88
C ASN A 417 2.25 -2.99 29.88
N THR A 418 2.99 -1.98 29.40
CA THR A 418 3.63 -0.97 30.25
C THR A 418 3.36 0.45 29.75
N GLY A 419 3.28 1.37 30.68
CA GLY A 419 3.26 2.81 30.47
C GLY A 419 4.44 3.50 31.13
N SER A 420 4.51 4.82 31.13
CA SER A 420 5.57 5.60 31.77
C SER A 420 5.66 5.38 33.30
N LYS A 421 4.54 4.99 33.93
CA LYS A 421 4.43 4.73 35.37
C LYS A 421 4.49 3.25 35.76
N GLY A 422 4.84 2.36 34.84
CA GLY A 422 4.94 0.91 35.06
C GLY A 422 3.88 0.10 34.33
N SER A 423 3.36 -0.96 34.98
CA SER A 423 2.40 -1.88 34.37
C SER A 423 1.07 -1.20 34.04
N LEU A 424 0.58 -1.41 32.83
CA LEU A 424 -0.73 -0.95 32.36
C LEU A 424 -1.75 -2.08 32.45
N ALA A 425 -2.72 -1.91 33.33
CA ALA A 425 -3.92 -2.74 33.38
C ALA A 425 -5.05 -2.11 32.55
N PRO A 426 -5.96 -2.91 31.98
CA PRO A 426 -7.09 -2.38 31.26
C PRO A 426 -8.07 -1.69 32.22
N ASN A 427 -8.58 -0.53 31.82
CA ASN A 427 -9.75 0.08 32.42
C ASN A 427 -10.99 -0.54 31.78
N ILE A 428 -11.72 -1.34 32.53
CA ILE A 428 -12.88 -2.08 32.04
C ILE A 428 -14.15 -1.28 32.31
N ILE A 429 -14.75 -0.77 31.27
CA ILE A 429 -16.06 -0.11 31.33
C ILE A 429 -17.10 -1.06 30.74
N ARG A 430 -17.92 -1.61 31.61
CA ARG A 430 -19.04 -2.44 31.20
C ARG A 430 -20.33 -1.62 31.15
N PRO A 431 -21.25 -1.89 30.20
CA PRO A 431 -22.54 -1.20 30.14
C PRO A 431 -23.38 -1.42 31.37
#